data_19e69cc265fe1edae20b1d139364a15b
#
_entry.id   19e69cc265fe1edae20b1d139364a15b
#
_cell.length_a   1.000
_cell.length_b   1.000
_cell.length_c   1.000
_cell.angle_alpha   90.00
_cell.angle_beta   90.00
_cell.angle_gamma   90.00
#
_symmetry.space_group_name_H-M   'P 1'
#
loop_
_entity.id
_entity.type
_entity.pdbx_description
1 polymer ?
#
loop_
_entity_poly.entity_id
_entity_poly.type
_entity_poly.pdbx_seq_one_letter_code
_entity_poly.pdbx_strand_id
1 'polypeptide(L)'
;NNGSGGSSSGGGSSSGGGSSSGGGYTGGSSDVPSYGSVVDYAMSRIGCPYVWGAEGPNAFDCSGLVRWAYLQVGISLPHQSEALYNCASWRGPVSEARPGDVLWRSGHVGIAVSYGGSHYVHAPTFGAYVRDTDALSWSGFTHALRF
;
A
#
# COMPACT_ATOMS: atom_id res chain seq x y z
N ASN A 1 5.20 -6.67 -12.44
CA ASN A 1 5.65 -7.16 -12.91
C ASN A 1 5.51 -7.28 -13.06
N ASN A 2 5.43 -6.93 -12.78
CA ASN A 2 5.86 -7.37 -13.07
C ASN A 2 5.83 -7.58 -13.18
N GLY A 3 5.51 -7.45 -12.80
CA GLY A 3 6.23 -7.81 -13.02
C GLY A 3 6.19 -8.10 -13.04
N SER A 4 6.03 -7.77 -12.85
CA SER A 4 6.55 -8.24 -12.93
C SER A 4 6.47 -8.45 -13.00
N GLY A 5 6.09 -8.43 -12.73
CA GLY A 5 6.83 -8.84 -12.88
C GLY A 5 6.76 -9.09 -12.91
N GLY A 6 6.35 -9.01 -12.68
CA GLY A 6 7.13 -9.42 -12.77
C GLY A 6 7.03 -9.72 -12.74
N SER A 7 6.87 -9.46 -12.57
CA SER A 7 7.39 -9.93 -12.64
C SER A 7 7.30 -10.18 -12.64
N SER A 8 7.18 -10.07 -12.43
CA SER A 8 7.60 -10.49 -12.60
C SER A 8 7.54 -10.71 -12.60
N SER A 9 7.39 -10.64 -12.37
CA SER A 9 7.76 -11.01 -12.51
C SER A 9 7.80 -11.14 -12.55
N GLY A 10 7.46 -11.25 -12.29
CA GLY A 10 8.07 -11.46 -12.38
C GLY A 10 8.10 -11.57 -12.37
N GLY A 11 7.81 -11.61 -12.20
CA GLY A 11 8.42 -11.80 -12.18
C GLY A 11 8.49 -11.87 -12.13
N GLY A 12 8.35 -11.90 -11.88
CA GLY A 12 8.99 -12.02 -11.89
C GLY A 12 9.09 -12.15 -11.76
N SER A 13 9.27 -11.97 -11.48
CA SER A 13 9.78 -12.20 -11.50
C SER A 13 10.00 -12.22 -11.33
N SER A 14 10.10 -12.08 -11.03
CA SER A 14 10.64 -12.20 -11.05
C SER A 14 10.87 -12.19 -10.87
N SER A 15 10.89 -12.08 -10.57
CA SER A 15 11.41 -12.13 -10.56
C SER A 15 11.60 -12.02 -10.37
N GLY A 16 11.46 -12.05 -10.02
CA GLY A 16 12.09 -11.92 -10.02
C GLY A 16 12.14 -11.75 -9.72
N GLY A 17 11.97 -11.74 -9.40
CA GLY A 17 12.47 -11.59 -9.26
C GLY A 17 12.44 -11.43 -8.83
N GLY A 18 12.29 -11.42 -8.48
CA GLY A 18 12.76 -11.29 -8.27
C GLY A 18 12.67 -11.22 -7.72
N SER A 19 12.72 -10.97 -7.38
CA SER A 19 12.95 -11.00 -7.10
C SER A 19 13.01 -10.98 -6.57
N SER A 20 13.04 -10.71 -6.12
CA SER A 20 13.29 -10.71 -5.94
C SER A 20 13.38 -10.67 -5.41
N SER A 21 13.31 -10.38 -4.92
CA SER A 21 13.54 -10.34 -4.71
C SER A 21 13.67 -10.39 -4.19
N GLY A 22 13.46 -10.19 -3.67
CA GLY A 22 13.76 -10.18 -3.51
C GLY A 22 13.75 -10.29 -2.90
N GLY A 23 13.58 -10.24 -2.47
CA GLY A 23 13.73 -10.36 -2.20
C GLY A 23 13.59 -10.60 -1.56
N GLY A 24 13.50 -10.66 -1.38
CA GLY A 24 13.41 -10.88 -1.12
C GLY A 24 12.89 -11.23 -0.54
N TYR A 25 12.59 -11.28 -0.43
CA TYR A 25 11.97 -11.56 -0.38
C TYR A 25 11.74 -12.23 -0.21
N THR A 26 11.73 -12.33 -0.19
CA THR A 26 11.33 -12.99 -0.31
C THR A 26 10.91 -13.72 -0.29
N GLY A 27 10.80 -14.03 -0.17
CA GLY A 27 10.35 -14.63 -0.39
C GLY A 27 9.65 -15.14 -0.15
N GLY A 28 9.37 -15.45 -0.05
CA GLY A 28 8.75 -15.87 -0.15
C GLY A 28 7.87 -16.23 0.22
N SER A 29 7.58 -16.38 0.27
CA SER A 29 6.70 -16.72 0.44
C SER A 29 5.65 -16.61 0.59
N SER A 30 5.63 -16.74 0.64
CA SER A 30 4.60 -16.86 0.74
C SER A 30 3.56 -16.67 0.11
N ASP A 31 3.40 -16.82 -0.17
CA ASP A 31 2.45 -17.16 -1.05
C ASP A 31 1.15 -16.88 -0.51
N VAL A 32 0.98 -16.90 0.63
CA VAL A 32 -0.22 -16.47 1.26
C VAL A 32 -0.20 -14.97 1.31
N PRO A 33 -1.18 -14.30 0.72
CA PRO A 33 -1.25 -12.87 0.85
C PRO A 33 -1.35 -12.54 2.32
N SER A 34 -0.45 -11.75 2.81
CA SER A 34 -0.50 -11.28 4.17
C SER A 34 -0.41 -9.77 4.15
N TYR A 35 -0.98 -9.16 5.15
CA TYR A 35 -0.90 -7.71 5.25
C TYR A 35 0.53 -7.24 5.44
N GLY A 36 1.40 -8.10 5.98
CA GLY A 36 2.83 -7.80 6.04
C GLY A 36 3.44 -7.61 4.66
N SER A 37 3.05 -8.42 3.68
CA SER A 37 3.53 -8.26 2.29
C SER A 37 3.06 -6.94 1.69
N VAL A 38 1.84 -6.52 1.95
CA VAL A 38 1.34 -5.21 1.50
C VAL A 38 2.20 -4.09 2.08
N VAL A 39 2.54 -4.19 3.36
CA VAL A 39 3.41 -3.20 4.03
C VAL A 39 4.77 -3.14 3.33
N ASP A 40 5.37 -4.30 3.07
CA ASP A 40 6.69 -4.36 2.45
C ASP A 40 6.68 -3.70 1.07
N TYR A 41 5.66 -3.98 0.26
CA TYR A 41 5.55 -3.36 -1.06
C TYR A 41 5.38 -1.85 -0.95
N ALA A 42 4.51 -1.40 -0.07
CA ALA A 42 4.27 0.03 0.10
C ALA A 42 5.54 0.75 0.61
N MET A 43 6.23 0.17 1.58
CA MET A 43 7.47 0.75 2.12
C MET A 43 8.56 0.81 1.07
N SER A 44 8.59 -0.14 0.14
CA SER A 44 9.57 -0.14 -0.95
C SER A 44 9.41 1.05 -1.88
N ARG A 45 8.28 1.73 -1.84
CA ARG A 45 7.99 2.89 -2.72
C ARG A 45 8.24 4.23 -2.04
N ILE A 46 8.74 4.25 -0.81
CA ILE A 46 9.11 5.50 -0.15
C ILE A 46 10.12 6.23 -1.02
N GLY A 47 9.89 7.54 -1.22
CA GLY A 47 10.71 8.37 -2.09
C GLY A 47 10.15 8.55 -3.49
N CYS A 48 9.15 7.78 -3.90
CA CYS A 48 8.49 8.00 -5.18
C CYS A 48 7.64 9.28 -5.12
N PRO A 49 7.60 10.07 -6.20
CA PRO A 49 6.90 11.34 -6.17
C PRO A 49 5.38 11.16 -6.18
N TYR A 50 4.68 12.10 -5.55
CA TYR A 50 3.24 12.20 -5.67
C TYR A 50 2.88 12.78 -7.03
N VAL A 51 2.03 12.05 -7.77
CA VAL A 51 1.46 12.53 -9.04
C VAL A 51 -0.02 12.16 -9.03
N TRP A 52 -0.88 13.16 -9.20
CA TRP A 52 -2.32 12.93 -9.20
C TRP A 52 -2.71 11.93 -10.30
N GLY A 53 -3.51 10.93 -9.94
CA GLY A 53 -3.95 9.88 -10.86
C GLY A 53 -2.94 8.76 -11.08
N ALA A 54 -1.74 8.86 -10.52
CA ALA A 54 -0.71 7.85 -10.75
C ALA A 54 -0.91 6.62 -9.86
N GLU A 55 -0.67 5.45 -10.45
CA GLU A 55 -0.88 4.14 -9.80
C GLU A 55 0.40 3.34 -9.70
N GLY A 56 1.54 3.95 -9.85
CA GLY A 56 2.82 3.27 -9.75
C GLY A 56 3.36 2.83 -11.10
N PRO A 57 4.48 2.15 -11.11
CA PRO A 57 5.28 1.75 -9.93
C PRO A 57 6.20 2.85 -9.40
N ASN A 58 6.35 3.98 -10.09
CA ASN A 58 7.36 4.97 -9.76
C ASN A 58 6.79 6.33 -9.38
N ALA A 59 5.48 6.48 -9.41
CA ALA A 59 4.76 7.67 -8.97
C ALA A 59 3.39 7.25 -8.50
N PHE A 60 2.83 7.96 -7.51
CA PHE A 60 1.57 7.55 -6.88
C PHE A 60 0.78 8.75 -6.41
N ASP A 61 -0.55 8.66 -6.45
CA ASP A 61 -1.38 9.43 -5.53
C ASP A 61 -1.74 8.53 -4.32
N CYS A 62 -2.55 9.04 -3.39
CA CYS A 62 -2.80 8.32 -2.14
C CYS A 62 -3.46 6.95 -2.37
N SER A 63 -4.53 6.92 -3.16
CA SER A 63 -5.23 5.66 -3.45
C SER A 63 -4.47 4.81 -4.48
N GLY A 64 -3.64 5.43 -5.31
CA GLY A 64 -2.79 4.71 -6.25
C GLY A 64 -1.75 3.86 -5.55
N LEU A 65 -1.16 4.35 -4.47
CA LEU A 65 -0.22 3.57 -3.66
C LEU A 65 -0.91 2.37 -3.04
N VAL A 66 -2.09 2.56 -2.48
CA VAL A 66 -2.88 1.47 -1.88
C VAL A 66 -3.20 0.43 -2.94
N ARG A 67 -3.71 0.86 -4.08
CA ARG A 67 -4.06 -0.03 -5.18
C ARG A 67 -2.86 -0.83 -5.65
N TRP A 68 -1.74 -0.16 -5.84
CA TRP A 68 -0.52 -0.82 -6.32
C TRP A 68 -0.03 -1.87 -5.33
N ALA A 69 0.04 -1.53 -4.04
CA ALA A 69 0.57 -2.43 -3.02
C ALA A 69 -0.29 -3.69 -2.90
N TYR A 70 -1.62 -3.53 -2.90
CA TYR A 70 -2.54 -4.66 -2.82
C TYR A 70 -2.50 -5.51 -4.09
N LEU A 71 -2.32 -4.87 -5.25
CA LEU A 71 -2.22 -5.60 -6.51
C LEU A 71 -1.02 -6.56 -6.52
N GLN A 72 0.07 -6.20 -5.84
CA GLN A 72 1.26 -7.05 -5.76
C GLN A 72 0.97 -8.38 -5.03
N VAL A 73 -0.03 -8.41 -4.18
CA VAL A 73 -0.43 -9.63 -3.46
C VAL A 73 -1.72 -10.23 -4.07
N GLY A 74 -2.10 -9.81 -5.26
CA GLY A 74 -3.22 -10.40 -5.99
C GLY A 74 -4.59 -9.84 -5.67
N ILE A 75 -4.67 -8.72 -4.98
CA ILE A 75 -5.95 -8.10 -4.63
C ILE A 75 -6.13 -6.84 -5.46
N SER A 76 -7.20 -6.83 -6.28
CA SER A 76 -7.51 -5.69 -7.14
C SER A 76 -8.46 -4.75 -6.40
N LEU A 77 -8.04 -3.50 -6.23
CA LEU A 77 -8.83 -2.49 -5.53
C LEU A 77 -9.11 -1.31 -6.44
N PRO A 78 -10.19 -0.57 -6.19
CA PRO A 78 -10.46 0.64 -6.95
C PRO A 78 -9.45 1.74 -6.64
N HIS A 79 -9.28 2.66 -7.60
CA HIS A 79 -8.37 3.79 -7.47
C HIS A 79 -9.15 5.04 -7.08
N GLN A 80 -9.74 5.00 -5.86
CA GLN A 80 -10.50 6.15 -5.36
C GLN A 80 -10.86 5.91 -3.89
N SER A 81 -10.65 6.91 -3.04
CA SER A 81 -10.77 6.74 -1.59
C SER A 81 -12.18 6.32 -1.16
N GLU A 82 -13.22 6.94 -1.72
CA GLU A 82 -14.60 6.60 -1.33
C GLU A 82 -14.98 5.20 -1.79
N ALA A 83 -14.51 4.79 -2.97
CA ALA A 83 -14.77 3.45 -3.47
C ALA A 83 -14.05 2.39 -2.60
N LEU A 84 -12.87 2.70 -2.09
CA LEU A 84 -12.18 1.82 -1.15
C LEU A 84 -13.01 1.62 0.12
N TYR A 85 -13.57 2.68 0.67
CA TYR A 85 -14.43 2.59 1.84
C TYR A 85 -15.63 1.68 1.55
N ASN A 86 -16.26 1.86 0.40
CA ASN A 86 -17.48 1.14 0.07
C ASN A 86 -17.25 -0.34 -0.20
N CYS A 87 -16.09 -0.73 -0.71
CA CYS A 87 -15.83 -2.14 -1.04
C CYS A 87 -15.10 -2.92 0.07
N ALA A 88 -14.75 -2.26 1.16
CA ALA A 88 -14.06 -2.93 2.27
C ALA A 88 -14.93 -4.02 2.89
N SER A 89 -14.32 -5.16 3.22
CA SER A 89 -15.01 -6.24 3.92
C SER A 89 -15.15 -5.95 5.41
N TRP A 90 -14.29 -5.10 5.95
CA TRP A 90 -14.35 -4.68 7.35
C TRP A 90 -13.99 -3.20 7.44
N ARG A 91 -14.69 -2.48 8.29
CA ARG A 91 -14.41 -1.09 8.62
C ARG A 91 -14.48 -0.96 10.15
N GLY A 92 -13.52 -0.27 10.72
CA GLY A 92 -13.47 -0.09 12.17
C GLY A 92 -12.65 1.12 12.56
N PRO A 93 -12.46 1.33 13.87
CA PRO A 93 -11.69 2.47 14.33
C PRO A 93 -10.20 2.29 14.00
N VAL A 94 -9.51 3.43 13.84
CA VAL A 94 -8.06 3.42 13.55
C VAL A 94 -7.30 2.64 14.63
N SER A 95 -7.74 2.71 15.88
CA SER A 95 -7.08 2.04 16.99
C SER A 95 -7.03 0.52 16.83
N GLU A 96 -7.90 -0.06 15.99
CA GLU A 96 -7.91 -1.49 15.72
C GLU A 96 -7.18 -1.87 14.42
N ALA A 97 -6.48 -0.93 13.81
CA ALA A 97 -5.75 -1.19 12.58
C ALA A 97 -4.64 -2.21 12.83
N ARG A 98 -4.42 -3.07 11.83
CA ARG A 98 -3.32 -4.02 11.78
C ARG A 98 -2.37 -3.62 10.66
N PRO A 99 -1.10 -4.05 10.73
CA PRO A 99 -0.19 -3.81 9.60
C PRO A 99 -0.82 -4.28 8.29
N GLY A 100 -0.82 -3.40 7.28
CA GLY A 100 -1.42 -3.66 5.99
C GLY A 100 -2.85 -3.18 5.83
N ASP A 101 -3.54 -2.85 6.92
CA ASP A 101 -4.87 -2.24 6.81
C ASP A 101 -4.75 -0.88 6.15
N VAL A 102 -5.80 -0.48 5.43
CA VAL A 102 -5.88 0.86 4.84
C VAL A 102 -6.42 1.81 5.88
N LEU A 103 -5.67 2.87 6.15
CA LEU A 103 -6.15 3.98 6.98
C LEU A 103 -6.87 4.96 6.07
N TRP A 104 -8.05 5.39 6.50
CA TRP A 104 -8.98 6.10 5.63
C TRP A 104 -9.57 7.32 6.31
N ARG A 105 -9.68 8.40 5.56
CA ARG A 105 -10.65 9.48 5.76
C ARG A 105 -11.18 9.90 4.41
N SER A 106 -12.23 10.70 4.40
CA SER A 106 -12.75 11.20 3.12
C SER A 106 -11.62 11.96 2.39
N GLY A 107 -11.32 11.51 1.18
CA GLY A 107 -10.33 12.15 0.33
C GLY A 107 -8.88 11.74 0.55
N HIS A 108 -8.58 10.86 1.50
CA HIS A 108 -7.20 10.45 1.71
C HIS A 108 -7.09 9.06 2.32
N VAL A 109 -6.05 8.32 1.92
CA VAL A 109 -5.79 6.98 2.44
C VAL A 109 -4.29 6.77 2.62
N GLY A 110 -3.96 5.80 3.47
CA GLY A 110 -2.59 5.33 3.68
C GLY A 110 -2.62 3.87 4.07
N ILE A 111 -1.45 3.30 4.34
CA ILE A 111 -1.32 1.89 4.73
C ILE A 111 -0.67 1.84 6.09
N ALA A 112 -1.33 1.19 7.05
CA ALA A 112 -0.79 1.02 8.39
C ALA A 112 0.42 0.10 8.36
N VAL A 113 1.47 0.49 9.06
CA VAL A 113 2.69 -0.30 9.24
C VAL A 113 2.71 -0.95 10.62
N SER A 114 2.11 -0.29 11.61
CA SER A 114 2.05 -0.81 12.97
C SER A 114 0.60 -0.97 13.44
N TYR A 115 0.43 -1.77 14.48
CA TYR A 115 -0.89 -1.90 15.12
C TYR A 115 -1.33 -0.54 15.66
N GLY A 116 -2.58 -0.19 15.41
CA GLY A 116 -3.13 1.12 15.78
C GLY A 116 -2.78 2.23 14.80
N GLY A 117 -1.94 1.95 13.79
CA GLY A 117 -1.68 2.87 12.69
C GLY A 117 -0.84 4.08 13.02
N SER A 118 -0.17 4.12 14.18
CA SER A 118 0.69 5.26 14.52
C SER A 118 1.89 5.38 13.58
N HIS A 119 2.31 4.27 12.98
CA HIS A 119 3.29 4.25 11.91
C HIS A 119 2.55 3.82 10.64
N TYR A 120 2.57 4.65 9.62
CA TYR A 120 1.90 4.36 8.35
C TYR A 120 2.67 4.97 7.20
N VAL A 121 2.43 4.45 6.00
CA VAL A 121 3.04 4.94 4.77
C VAL A 121 1.94 5.45 3.85
N HIS A 122 2.17 6.60 3.22
CA HIS A 122 1.19 7.19 2.31
C HIS A 122 1.86 8.07 1.27
N ALA A 123 1.12 8.40 0.20
CA ALA A 123 1.48 9.42 -0.77
C ALA A 123 0.66 10.66 -0.41
N PRO A 124 1.27 11.65 0.25
CA PRO A 124 0.48 12.67 0.95
C PRO A 124 -0.15 13.74 0.07
N THR A 125 0.62 14.39 -0.80
CA THR A 125 0.10 15.54 -1.55
C THR A 125 1.09 15.99 -2.62
N PHE A 126 0.65 16.92 -3.46
CA PHE A 126 1.49 17.53 -4.49
C PHE A 126 2.80 18.08 -3.91
N GLY A 127 3.88 17.86 -4.63
CA GLY A 127 5.19 18.36 -4.23
C GLY A 127 5.88 17.51 -3.18
N ALA A 128 5.22 16.44 -2.71
CA ALA A 128 5.79 15.55 -1.70
C ALA A 128 6.09 14.19 -2.32
N TYR A 129 6.61 13.31 -1.49
CA TYR A 129 6.99 11.95 -1.88
C TYR A 129 6.30 10.96 -0.96
N VAL A 130 6.20 9.71 -1.40
CA VAL A 130 5.75 8.63 -0.52
C VAL A 130 6.64 8.62 0.70
N ARG A 131 6.03 8.63 1.88
CA ARG A 131 6.78 8.71 3.14
C ARG A 131 6.02 8.05 4.28
N ASP A 132 6.72 7.78 5.38
CA ASP A 132 6.17 7.11 6.56
C ASP A 132 6.45 7.87 7.86
N THR A 133 6.69 9.18 7.76
CA THR A 133 7.17 9.99 8.87
C THR A 133 6.11 10.91 9.48
N ASP A 134 4.86 10.84 9.02
CA ASP A 134 3.81 11.73 9.51
C ASP A 134 3.06 11.12 10.68
N ALA A 135 2.61 11.96 11.60
CA ALA A 135 1.78 11.53 12.72
C ALA A 135 0.35 11.28 12.26
N LEU A 136 -0.38 10.43 12.98
CA LEU A 136 -1.81 10.20 12.72
C LEU A 136 -2.59 11.50 12.72
N SER A 137 -2.28 12.39 13.65
CA SER A 137 -2.98 13.68 13.76
C SER A 137 -2.78 14.56 12.52
N TRP A 138 -1.67 14.39 11.80
CA TRP A 138 -1.43 15.15 10.59
C TRP A 138 -2.39 14.75 9.47
N SER A 139 -2.65 13.46 9.31
CA SER A 139 -3.53 12.94 8.27
C SER A 139 -5.00 12.91 8.68
N GLY A 140 -5.29 12.75 9.95
CA GLY A 140 -6.66 12.79 10.46
C GLY A 140 -7.51 11.59 10.05
N PHE A 141 -6.91 10.41 9.89
CA PHE A 141 -7.67 9.21 9.53
C PHE A 141 -8.77 8.90 10.54
N THR A 142 -9.93 8.50 10.06
CA THR A 142 -11.10 8.20 10.88
C THR A 142 -11.40 6.70 10.98
N HIS A 143 -10.99 5.92 10.00
CA HIS A 143 -11.31 4.50 9.91
C HIS A 143 -10.11 3.69 9.47
N ALA A 144 -10.15 2.39 9.80
CA ALA A 144 -9.28 1.39 9.21
C ALA A 144 -10.13 0.44 8.37
N LEU A 145 -9.61 0.03 7.21
CA LEU A 145 -10.33 -0.80 6.26
C LEU A 145 -9.55 -2.09 6.02
N ARG A 146 -10.29 -3.18 5.81
CA ARG A 146 -9.73 -4.48 5.46
C ARG A 146 -10.46 -5.03 4.24
N PHE A 147 -9.73 -5.75 3.40
CA PHE A 147 -10.26 -6.26 2.14
C PHE A 147 -10.17 -7.76 2.01
#